data_2479ebcb11f8653025e5f6f41f718e99
#
_entry.id   2479ebcb11f8653025e5f6f41f718e99
#
_cell.length_a   1.000
_cell.length_b   1.000
_cell.length_c   1.000
_cell.angle_alpha   90.00
_cell.angle_beta   90.00
_cell.angle_gamma   90.00
#
_symmetry.space_group_name_H-M   'P 1'
#
loop_
_entity.id
_entity.type
_entity.pdbx_description
1 polymer ?
#
loop_
_entity_poly.entity_id
_entity_poly.type
_entity_poly.pdbx_seq_one_letter_code
_entity_poly.pdbx_strand_id
1 'polypeptide(L)' 'LINIPRMNISSTEVNKFRNGSKVEPENNTKTGQFMVFAQEEFLGIGKVEEDMKVQPVKVLS' A
#
# COMPACT_ATOMS: atom_id res chain seq x y z
N LEU A 1 1.71 20.15 8.36
CA LEU A 1 2.06 18.74 8.54
C LEU A 1 1.18 17.86 7.65
N ILE A 2 1.81 16.98 6.93
CA ILE A 2 1.10 16.03 6.09
C ILE A 2 1.02 14.71 6.84
N ASN A 3 -0.19 14.28 7.11
CA ASN A 3 -0.42 12.99 7.74
C ASN A 3 -0.87 12.00 6.68
N ILE A 4 -0.01 11.06 6.38
CA ILE A 4 -0.36 9.99 5.44
C ILE A 4 -0.84 8.81 6.26
N PRO A 5 -2.09 8.36 6.07
CA PRO A 5 -2.60 7.25 6.85
C PRO A 5 -1.88 5.94 6.53
N ARG A 6 -1.95 5.03 7.46
CA ARG A 6 -1.36 3.70 7.30
C ARG A 6 -2.35 2.75 6.66
N MET A 7 -1.82 1.80 5.94
CA MET A 7 -2.61 0.74 5.33
C MET A 7 -1.84 -0.56 5.46
N ASN A 8 -2.56 -1.64 5.75
CA ASN A 8 -1.95 -2.96 5.79
C ASN A 8 -2.32 -3.76 4.56
N ILE A 9 -1.37 -4.53 4.07
CA ILE A 9 -1.65 -5.52 3.03
C ILE A 9 -1.27 -6.89 3.55
N SER A 10 -1.82 -7.92 2.91
CA SER A 10 -1.53 -9.29 3.29
C SER A 10 -0.08 -9.64 2.98
N SER A 11 0.49 -10.53 3.77
CA SER A 11 1.86 -10.98 3.50
C SER A 11 1.99 -11.62 2.13
N THR A 12 0.90 -12.18 1.58
CA THR A 12 0.92 -12.75 0.24
C THR A 12 1.07 -11.69 -0.86
N GLU A 13 0.78 -10.43 -0.54
CA GLU A 13 0.85 -9.34 -1.50
C GLU A 13 2.18 -8.58 -1.46
N VAL A 14 3.05 -8.91 -0.49
CA VAL A 14 4.29 -8.16 -0.29
C VAL A 14 5.18 -8.19 -1.53
N ASN A 15 5.35 -9.36 -2.11
CA ASN A 15 6.22 -9.49 -3.30
C ASN A 15 5.66 -8.69 -4.48
N LYS A 16 4.35 -8.69 -4.65
CA LYS A 16 3.73 -7.90 -5.71
C LYS A 16 3.97 -6.43 -5.51
N PHE A 17 3.81 -5.95 -4.28
CA PHE A 17 4.07 -4.56 -3.98
C PHE A 17 5.52 -4.19 -4.27
N ARG A 18 6.45 -5.03 -3.86
CA ARG A 18 7.88 -4.78 -4.08
C ARG A 18 8.26 -4.80 -5.56
N ASN A 19 7.51 -5.54 -6.36
CA ASN A 19 7.75 -5.59 -7.80
C ASN A 19 7.05 -4.47 -8.57
N GLY A 20 6.32 -3.60 -7.88
CA GLY A 20 5.65 -2.49 -8.52
C GLY A 20 4.26 -2.83 -9.05
N SER A 21 3.75 -4.00 -8.73
CA SER A 21 2.41 -4.40 -9.16
C SER A 21 1.35 -3.89 -8.22
N LYS A 22 0.13 -3.69 -8.74
CA LYS A 22 -1.00 -3.31 -7.89
C LYS A 22 -1.34 -4.46 -6.95
N VAL A 23 -1.72 -4.10 -5.72
CA VAL A 23 -2.11 -5.08 -4.71
C VAL A 23 -3.42 -4.68 -4.09
N GLU A 24 -4.09 -5.64 -3.45
CA GLU A 24 -5.34 -5.36 -2.78
C GLU A 24 -5.10 -5.05 -1.31
N PRO A 25 -5.70 -3.95 -0.80
CA PRO A 25 -5.59 -3.65 0.63
C PRO A 25 -6.49 -4.58 1.44
N GLU A 26 -6.13 -4.78 2.70
CA GLU A 26 -6.92 -5.66 3.56
C GLU A 26 -8.29 -5.08 3.88
N ASN A 27 -8.34 -3.81 4.24
CA ASN A 27 -9.57 -3.21 4.74
C ASN A 27 -9.72 -1.76 4.33
N ASN A 28 -9.33 -1.39 3.15
CA ASN A 28 -9.39 0.00 2.77
C ASN A 28 -10.62 0.31 1.93
N THR A 29 -11.29 1.42 2.27
CA THR A 29 -12.43 1.91 1.51
C THR A 29 -12.21 3.33 1.01
N LYS A 30 -10.99 3.85 1.15
CA LYS A 30 -10.70 5.25 0.78
C LYS A 30 -9.63 5.30 -0.30
N THR A 31 -9.73 6.33 -1.12
CA THR A 31 -8.69 6.63 -2.11
C THR A 31 -7.65 7.57 -1.51
N GLY A 32 -6.52 7.72 -2.20
CA GLY A 32 -5.46 8.61 -1.76
C GLY A 32 -4.16 7.86 -1.50
N GLN A 33 -3.22 8.56 -0.90
CA GLN A 33 -1.91 7.99 -0.58
C GLN A 33 -1.89 7.39 0.81
N PHE A 34 -1.14 6.31 0.94
CA PHE A 34 -1.03 5.58 2.21
C PHE A 34 0.38 5.10 2.42
N MET A 35 0.78 5.03 3.69
CA MET A 35 1.98 4.29 4.09
C MET A 35 1.59 2.82 4.16
N VAL A 36 2.25 1.99 3.37
CA VAL A 36 1.87 0.59 3.22
C VAL A 36 2.73 -0.28 4.12
N PHE A 37 2.07 -1.11 4.91
CA PHE A 37 2.71 -2.02 5.86
C PHE A 37 2.21 -3.43 5.63
N ALA A 38 3.06 -4.38 5.98
CA ALA A 38 2.66 -5.78 6.09
C ALA A 38 3.24 -6.31 7.38
N GLN A 39 2.39 -6.75 8.32
CA GLN A 39 2.82 -7.28 9.60
C GLN A 39 3.84 -6.35 10.29
N GLU A 40 3.50 -5.09 10.40
CA GLU A 40 4.31 -4.07 11.05
C GLU A 40 5.58 -3.67 10.29
N GLU A 41 5.84 -4.29 9.15
CA GLU A 41 6.97 -3.89 8.33
C GLU A 41 6.55 -2.82 7.32
N PHE A 42 7.26 -1.70 7.31
CA PHE A 42 6.97 -0.61 6.38
C PHE A 42 7.52 -0.97 5.00
N LEU A 43 6.66 -1.00 4.01
CA LEU A 43 7.04 -1.40 2.66
C LEU A 43 7.26 -0.21 1.72
N GLY A 44 6.60 0.90 1.96
CA GLY A 44 6.72 2.06 1.10
C GLY A 44 5.42 2.85 1.06
N ILE A 45 5.29 3.65 0.01
CA ILE A 45 4.10 4.49 -0.17
C ILE A 45 3.30 3.93 -1.34
N GLY A 46 1.99 3.84 -1.16
CA GLY A 46 1.09 3.42 -2.22
C GLY A 46 -0.01 4.44 -2.43
N LYS A 47 -0.67 4.35 -3.57
CA LYS A 47 -1.80 5.21 -3.91
C LYS A 47 -2.98 4.34 -4.29
N VAL A 48 -4.14 4.66 -3.74
CA VAL A 48 -5.38 3.96 -4.04
C VAL A 48 -6.25 4.87 -4.89
N GLU A 49 -6.67 4.37 -6.04
CA GLU A 49 -7.53 5.09 -6.95
C GLU A 49 -8.90 4.44 -7.02
N GLU A 50 -9.69 4.77 -8.05
CA GLU A 50 -11.09 4.32 -8.13
C GLU A 50 -11.25 2.81 -8.15
N ASP A 51 -10.25 2.08 -8.63
CA ASP A 51 -10.29 0.63 -8.65
C ASP A 51 -10.09 0.02 -7.25
N MET A 52 -9.84 0.86 -6.25
CA MET A 52 -9.64 0.45 -4.86
C MET A 52 -8.47 -0.49 -4.67
N LYS A 53 -7.50 -0.43 -5.57
CA LYS A 53 -6.27 -1.20 -5.46
C LYS A 53 -5.10 -0.28 -5.18
N VAL A 54 -4.08 -0.81 -4.52
CA VAL A 54 -2.91 -0.04 -4.14
C VAL A 54 -1.88 -0.10 -5.26
N GLN A 55 -1.58 1.06 -5.82
CA GLN A 55 -0.50 1.19 -6.80
C GLN A 55 0.76 1.63 -6.06
N PRO A 56 1.84 0.85 -6.09
CA PRO A 56 3.07 1.28 -5.43
C PRO A 56 3.60 2.57 -6.06
N VAL A 57 3.87 3.56 -5.22
CA VAL A 57 4.44 4.83 -5.65
C VAL A 57 5.92 4.87 -5.32
N LYS A 58 6.27 4.43 -4.12
CA LYS A 58 7.66 4.34 -3.69
C LYS A 58 7.82 3.07 -2.88
N VAL A 59 8.78 2.27 -3.28
CA VAL A 59 9.04 0.98 -2.65
C VAL A 59 10.39 1.03 -1.96
N LEU A 60 10.41 0.62 -0.70
CA LEU A 60 11.65 0.47 0.04
C LEU A 60 12.22 -0.92 -0.22
N SER A 61 13.46 -0.98 -0.55
CA SER A 61 14.12 -2.25 -0.82
C SER A 61 14.97 -2.71 0.37
#